data_aa9d1d93e27c3049236db5f33c20c9cc
#
_entry.id   aa9d1d93e27c3049236db5f33c20c9cc
#
_cell.length_a   1.000
_cell.length_b   1.000
_cell.length_c   1.000
_cell.angle_alpha   90.00
_cell.angle_beta   90.00
_cell.angle_gamma   90.00
#
_symmetry.space_group_name_H-M   'P 1'
#
loop_
_entity.id
_entity.type
_entity.pdbx_description
1 polymer ?
#
loop_
_entity_poly.entity_id
_entity_poly.type
_entity_poly.pdbx_seq_one_letter_code
_entity_poly.pdbx_strand_id
1 'polypeptide(L)'
;LEFIKENALLIGLAVGSGIALLWPMLNRGASGIPNVSPTEAVMLMSRAKPLVLDVRDAAEFEAGHIQGAKHIPLAELSNRMKELEKYKDKPVLVHCQKGMRAKTACSLLRAQQFTKLHQLQGGLAAWQEAKLPIVKSA
;
A
#
# COMPACT_ATOMS: atom_id res chain seq x y z
N LEU A 1 17.84 -32.97 -25.20
CA LEU A 1 17.75 -33.64 -23.89
C LEU A 1 19.12 -33.77 -23.21
N GLU A 2 20.15 -34.18 -23.97
CA GLU A 2 21.50 -34.30 -23.43
C GLU A 2 22.07 -32.93 -23.01
N PHE A 3 21.81 -31.90 -23.83
CA PHE A 3 22.25 -30.53 -23.50
C PHE A 3 21.68 -30.09 -22.17
N ILE A 4 20.41 -30.36 -21.86
CA ILE A 4 19.78 -30.02 -20.60
C ILE A 4 20.43 -30.79 -19.43
N LYS A 5 20.72 -32.08 -19.63
CA LYS A 5 21.35 -32.91 -18.59
C LYS A 5 22.76 -32.45 -18.28
N GLU A 6 23.55 -32.14 -19.32
CA GLU A 6 24.94 -31.72 -19.17
C GLU A 6 25.06 -30.34 -18.55
N ASN A 7 24.06 -29.49 -18.74
CA ASN A 7 24.05 -28.10 -18.26
C ASN A 7 23.01 -27.85 -17.15
N ALA A 8 22.50 -28.90 -16.52
CA ALA A 8 21.45 -28.79 -15.50
C ALA A 8 21.83 -27.84 -14.36
N LEU A 9 23.10 -27.86 -13.92
CA LEU A 9 23.59 -26.98 -12.87
C LEU A 9 23.56 -25.52 -13.31
N LEU A 10 24.03 -25.22 -14.52
CA LEU A 10 24.06 -23.87 -15.07
C LEU A 10 22.64 -23.34 -15.31
N ILE A 11 21.75 -24.17 -15.81
CA ILE A 11 20.35 -23.83 -16.03
C ILE A 11 19.66 -23.54 -14.69
N GLY A 12 19.91 -24.37 -13.68
CA GLY A 12 19.39 -24.16 -12.34
C GLY A 12 19.86 -22.87 -11.71
N LEU A 13 21.14 -22.52 -11.88
CA LEU A 13 21.70 -21.25 -11.39
C LEU A 13 21.09 -20.03 -12.11
N ALA A 14 20.90 -20.12 -13.43
CA ALA A 14 20.32 -19.05 -14.22
C ALA A 14 18.86 -18.79 -13.82
N VAL A 15 18.07 -19.86 -13.68
CA VAL A 15 16.66 -19.77 -13.26
C VAL A 15 16.56 -19.24 -11.82
N GLY A 16 17.37 -19.78 -10.91
CA GLY A 16 17.40 -19.35 -9.52
C GLY A 16 17.77 -17.88 -9.37
N SER A 17 18.77 -17.41 -10.13
CA SER A 17 19.16 -15.98 -10.14
C SER A 17 18.07 -15.09 -10.69
N GLY A 18 17.39 -15.52 -11.77
CA GLY A 18 16.26 -14.80 -12.35
C GLY A 18 15.12 -14.64 -11.35
N ILE A 19 14.78 -15.71 -10.64
CA ILE A 19 13.75 -15.67 -9.61
C ILE A 19 14.14 -14.73 -8.47
N ALA A 20 15.39 -14.82 -8.01
CA ALA A 20 15.88 -13.97 -6.93
C ALA A 20 15.85 -12.48 -7.29
N LEU A 21 16.15 -12.14 -8.55
CA LEU A 21 16.11 -10.76 -9.04
C LEU A 21 14.67 -10.23 -9.19
N LEU A 22 13.75 -11.10 -9.61
CA LEU A 22 12.36 -10.75 -9.83
C LEU A 22 11.50 -10.78 -8.56
N TRP A 23 11.95 -11.52 -7.54
CA TRP A 23 11.20 -11.71 -6.30
C TRP A 23 10.75 -10.39 -5.63
N PRO A 24 11.62 -9.37 -5.48
CA PRO A 24 11.20 -8.10 -4.92
C PRO A 24 10.14 -7.39 -5.75
N MET A 25 10.18 -7.53 -7.07
CA MET A 25 9.18 -6.94 -7.96
C MET A 25 7.83 -7.64 -7.83
N LEU A 26 7.85 -8.97 -7.69
CA LEU A 26 6.63 -9.77 -7.49
C LEU A 26 6.01 -9.50 -6.11
N ASN A 27 6.85 -9.26 -5.11
CA ASN A 27 6.41 -9.04 -3.73
C ASN A 27 5.91 -7.62 -3.46
N ARG A 28 6.06 -6.71 -4.42
CA ARG A 28 5.50 -5.35 -4.33
C ARG A 28 4.00 -5.29 -4.62
N GLY A 29 3.36 -6.43 -4.72
CA GLY A 29 1.97 -6.53 -5.13
C GLY A 29 1.81 -6.36 -6.64
N ALA A 30 0.68 -6.79 -7.17
CA ALA A 30 0.39 -6.75 -8.62
C ALA A 30 0.41 -5.34 -9.20
N SER A 31 0.29 -4.31 -8.36
CA SER A 31 0.26 -2.90 -8.76
C SER A 31 1.63 -2.22 -8.70
N GLY A 32 2.66 -2.87 -8.16
CA GLY A 32 3.97 -2.27 -7.96
C GLY A 32 4.02 -1.18 -6.88
N ILE A 33 2.97 -1.04 -6.09
CA ILE A 33 2.89 -0.04 -5.02
C ILE A 33 3.55 -0.61 -3.77
N PRO A 34 4.49 0.13 -3.14
CA PRO A 34 5.16 -0.35 -1.94
C PRO A 34 4.20 -0.58 -0.77
N ASN A 35 4.34 -1.73 -0.12
CA ASN A 35 3.73 -1.98 1.17
C ASN A 35 4.67 -1.50 2.26
N VAL A 36 4.17 -0.68 3.18
CA VAL A 36 4.94 -0.21 4.32
C VAL A 36 4.37 -0.83 5.60
N SER A 37 5.26 -1.26 6.49
CA SER A 37 4.86 -1.73 7.82
C SER A 37 4.39 -0.55 8.66
N PRO A 38 3.68 -0.80 9.78
CA PRO A 38 3.31 0.29 10.69
C PRO A 38 4.50 1.15 11.13
N THR A 39 5.64 0.54 11.42
CA THR A 39 6.86 1.27 11.81
C THR A 39 7.37 2.13 10.66
N GLU A 40 7.44 1.59 9.45
CA GLU A 40 7.85 2.34 8.26
C GLU A 40 6.87 3.48 7.96
N ALA A 41 5.57 3.25 8.19
CA ALA A 41 4.54 4.27 8.01
C ALA A 41 4.74 5.44 8.96
N VAL A 42 5.06 5.18 10.23
CA VAL A 42 5.39 6.23 11.20
C VAL A 42 6.60 7.04 10.75
N MET A 43 7.63 6.37 10.24
CA MET A 43 8.83 7.05 9.72
C MET A 43 8.50 7.90 8.50
N LEU A 44 7.66 7.40 7.60
CA LEU A 44 7.19 8.15 6.44
C LEU A 44 6.41 9.39 6.86
N MET A 45 5.53 9.25 7.84
CA MET A 45 4.72 10.35 8.38
C MET A 45 5.60 11.44 8.99
N SER A 46 6.68 11.06 9.67
CA SER A 46 7.62 12.00 10.28
C SER A 46 8.43 12.78 9.24
N ARG A 47 8.87 12.09 8.17
CA ARG A 47 9.79 12.68 7.18
C ARG A 47 9.08 13.43 6.08
N ALA A 48 7.99 12.88 5.56
CA ALA A 48 7.37 13.36 4.33
C ALA A 48 5.98 13.94 4.52
N LYS A 49 5.38 13.79 5.70
CA LYS A 49 4.02 14.24 6.02
C LYS A 49 3.02 13.88 4.91
N PRO A 50 2.86 12.58 4.61
CA PRO A 50 1.98 12.15 3.53
C PRO A 50 0.53 12.44 3.86
N LEU A 51 -0.31 12.50 2.83
CA LEU A 51 -1.74 12.39 3.03
C LEU A 51 -2.03 10.96 3.48
N VAL A 52 -2.67 10.80 4.63
CA VAL A 52 -3.16 9.49 5.09
C VAL A 52 -4.60 9.36 4.61
N LEU A 53 -4.85 8.40 3.73
CA LEU A 53 -6.17 8.17 3.14
C LEU A 53 -6.78 6.88 3.68
N ASP A 54 -7.88 7.02 4.39
CA ASP A 54 -8.65 5.90 4.94
C ASP A 54 -9.82 5.60 4.00
N VAL A 55 -9.85 4.40 3.44
CA VAL A 55 -10.87 4.00 2.46
C VAL A 55 -11.90 3.02 3.04
N ARG A 56 -11.98 2.97 4.37
CA ARG A 56 -12.98 2.15 5.07
C ARG A 56 -14.35 2.81 5.06
N ASP A 57 -15.34 2.08 5.55
CA ASP A 57 -16.70 2.63 5.69
C ASP A 57 -16.77 3.69 6.81
N ALA A 58 -17.80 4.51 6.77
CA ALA A 58 -17.99 5.59 7.75
C ALA A 58 -18.04 5.07 9.19
N ALA A 59 -18.75 3.97 9.42
CA ALA A 59 -18.85 3.39 10.76
C ALA A 59 -17.50 2.94 11.30
N GLU A 60 -16.67 2.35 10.46
CA GLU A 60 -15.29 1.94 10.83
C GLU A 60 -14.43 3.15 11.16
N PHE A 61 -14.51 4.19 10.35
CA PHE A 61 -13.75 5.42 10.54
C PHE A 61 -14.13 6.11 11.86
N GLU A 62 -15.41 6.23 12.14
CA GLU A 62 -15.91 6.85 13.37
C GLU A 62 -15.49 6.09 14.61
N ALA A 63 -15.43 4.76 14.53
CA ALA A 63 -15.03 3.91 15.65
C ALA A 63 -13.54 4.07 16.02
N GLY A 64 -12.74 4.52 15.10
CA GLY A 64 -11.31 4.76 15.34
C GLY A 64 -10.54 4.87 14.05
N HIS A 65 -9.65 5.85 13.95
CA HIS A 65 -8.83 6.10 12.77
C HIS A 65 -7.51 6.75 13.13
N ILE A 66 -6.59 6.80 12.20
CA ILE A 66 -5.31 7.48 12.37
C ILE A 66 -5.56 8.99 12.39
N GLN A 67 -5.00 9.68 13.36
CA GLN A 67 -5.16 11.14 13.50
C GLN A 67 -4.74 11.86 12.21
N GLY A 68 -5.59 12.77 11.75
CA GLY A 68 -5.33 13.54 10.53
C GLY A 68 -5.67 12.82 9.23
N ALA A 69 -6.16 11.58 9.29
CA ALA A 69 -6.53 10.84 8.09
C ALA A 69 -7.72 11.48 7.40
N LYS A 70 -7.62 11.57 6.06
CA LYS A 70 -8.75 11.94 5.23
C LYS A 70 -9.57 10.69 4.94
N HIS A 71 -10.87 10.79 5.13
CA HIS A 71 -11.77 9.66 4.91
C HIS A 71 -12.51 9.78 3.59
N ILE A 72 -12.29 8.81 2.71
CA ILE A 72 -13.06 8.63 1.48
C ILE A 72 -13.31 7.13 1.34
N PRO A 73 -14.53 6.64 1.58
CA PRO A 73 -14.82 5.23 1.39
C PRO A 73 -14.50 4.77 -0.03
N LEU A 74 -14.04 3.53 -0.16
CA LEU A 74 -13.66 2.98 -1.47
C LEU A 74 -14.76 3.14 -2.52
N ALA A 75 -16.02 2.93 -2.13
CA ALA A 75 -17.17 3.05 -3.04
C ALA A 75 -17.35 4.47 -3.59
N GLU A 76 -16.88 5.49 -2.88
CA GLU A 76 -16.99 6.89 -3.29
C GLU A 76 -15.72 7.44 -3.94
N LEU A 77 -14.62 6.68 -3.89
CA LEU A 77 -13.31 7.19 -4.30
C LEU A 77 -13.30 7.70 -5.74
N SER A 78 -13.87 6.96 -6.67
CA SER A 78 -13.91 7.36 -8.09
C SER A 78 -14.66 8.67 -8.32
N ASN A 79 -15.71 8.92 -7.53
CA ASN A 79 -16.52 10.14 -7.65
C ASN A 79 -15.91 11.35 -6.91
N ARG A 80 -14.94 11.09 -6.04
CA ARG A 80 -14.33 12.11 -5.19
C ARG A 80 -12.83 12.33 -5.49
N MET A 81 -12.36 11.88 -6.63
CA MET A 81 -10.95 12.06 -7.06
C MET A 81 -10.50 13.51 -7.09
N LYS A 82 -11.40 14.43 -7.38
CA LYS A 82 -11.08 15.86 -7.42
C LYS A 82 -10.56 16.39 -6.10
N GLU A 83 -11.03 15.84 -4.98
CA GLU A 83 -10.57 16.24 -3.65
C GLU A 83 -9.11 15.88 -3.41
N LEU A 84 -8.56 14.96 -4.19
CA LEU A 84 -7.21 14.44 -4.04
C LEU A 84 -6.24 14.97 -5.12
N GLU A 85 -6.72 15.76 -6.08
CA GLU A 85 -5.88 16.20 -7.20
C GLU A 85 -4.59 16.89 -6.79
N LYS A 86 -4.65 17.72 -5.77
CA LYS A 86 -3.48 18.42 -5.25
C LYS A 86 -2.41 17.50 -4.65
N TYR A 87 -2.74 16.23 -4.42
CA TYR A 87 -1.82 15.24 -3.85
C TYR A 87 -1.20 14.30 -4.88
N LYS A 88 -1.45 14.47 -6.18
CA LYS A 88 -0.96 13.57 -7.23
C LYS A 88 0.56 13.35 -7.21
N ASP A 89 1.31 14.39 -6.90
CA ASP A 89 2.77 14.35 -6.85
C ASP A 89 3.32 14.36 -5.43
N LYS A 90 2.45 14.20 -4.44
CA LYS A 90 2.81 14.17 -3.03
C LYS A 90 2.67 12.75 -2.47
N PRO A 91 3.41 12.41 -1.41
CA PRO A 91 3.25 11.09 -0.78
C PRO A 91 1.84 10.89 -0.26
N VAL A 92 1.27 9.74 -0.56
CA VAL A 92 -0.06 9.33 -0.08
C VAL A 92 0.08 7.94 0.55
N LEU A 93 -0.35 7.81 1.80
CA LEU A 93 -0.42 6.55 2.50
C LEU A 93 -1.86 6.09 2.54
N VAL A 94 -2.18 5.02 1.82
CA VAL A 94 -3.54 4.48 1.73
C VAL A 94 -3.67 3.29 2.66
N HIS A 95 -4.76 3.26 3.43
CA HIS A 95 -5.03 2.10 4.28
C HIS A 95 -6.53 1.80 4.37
N CYS A 96 -6.82 0.57 4.74
CA CYS A 96 -8.15 0.12 5.11
C CYS A 96 -8.03 -0.70 6.41
N GLN A 97 -8.97 -1.59 6.70
CA GLN A 97 -8.93 -2.37 7.93
C GLN A 97 -7.86 -3.47 7.90
N LYS A 98 -7.73 -4.21 6.80
CA LYS A 98 -6.80 -5.35 6.67
C LYS A 98 -5.88 -5.29 5.45
N GLY A 99 -6.10 -4.39 4.50
CA GLY A 99 -5.26 -4.20 3.33
C GLY A 99 -5.92 -4.43 1.97
N MET A 100 -7.02 -5.17 1.89
CA MET A 100 -7.67 -5.53 0.62
C MET A 100 -8.28 -4.32 -0.11
N ARG A 101 -9.05 -3.52 0.59
CA ARG A 101 -9.69 -2.32 0.01
C ARG A 101 -8.66 -1.27 -0.36
N ALA A 102 -7.60 -1.14 0.44
CA ALA A 102 -6.51 -0.22 0.16
C ALA A 102 -5.79 -0.59 -1.14
N LYS A 103 -5.61 -1.86 -1.40
CA LYS A 103 -4.99 -2.35 -2.64
C LYS A 103 -5.80 -1.90 -3.86
N THR A 104 -7.11 -2.05 -3.81
CA THR A 104 -8.01 -1.59 -4.88
C THR A 104 -7.96 -0.08 -5.01
N ALA A 105 -7.99 0.65 -3.89
CA ALA A 105 -7.89 2.11 -3.88
C ALA A 105 -6.58 2.59 -4.52
N CYS A 106 -5.47 1.96 -4.19
CA CYS A 106 -4.17 2.28 -4.79
C CYS A 106 -4.17 2.09 -6.30
N SER A 107 -4.81 1.02 -6.79
CA SER A 107 -4.93 0.78 -8.22
C SER A 107 -5.72 1.89 -8.92
N LEU A 108 -6.81 2.33 -8.30
CA LEU A 108 -7.62 3.44 -8.84
C LEU A 108 -6.83 4.75 -8.85
N LEU A 109 -6.10 5.05 -7.78
CA LEU A 109 -5.28 6.25 -7.69
C LEU A 109 -4.14 6.23 -8.71
N ARG A 110 -3.50 5.08 -8.88
CA ARG A 110 -2.44 4.93 -9.87
C ARG A 110 -2.94 5.16 -11.29
N ALA A 111 -4.14 4.69 -11.60
CA ALA A 111 -4.78 4.93 -12.90
C ALA A 111 -5.03 6.43 -13.14
N GLN A 112 -5.18 7.21 -12.08
CA GLN A 112 -5.32 8.67 -12.13
C GLN A 112 -3.98 9.40 -11.99
N GLN A 113 -2.87 8.69 -12.20
CA GLN A 113 -1.51 9.22 -12.24
C GLN A 113 -0.95 9.74 -10.91
N PHE A 114 -1.40 9.16 -9.81
CA PHE A 114 -0.73 9.37 -8.52
C PHE A 114 0.61 8.64 -8.52
N THR A 115 1.69 9.34 -8.20
CA THR A 115 3.06 8.85 -8.41
C THR A 115 3.75 8.34 -7.14
N LYS A 116 3.32 8.77 -5.96
CA LYS A 116 3.98 8.47 -4.69
C LYS A 116 3.04 7.77 -3.72
N LEU A 117 2.47 6.67 -4.18
CA LEU A 117 1.55 5.87 -3.37
C LEU A 117 2.28 4.88 -2.48
N HIS A 118 1.79 4.74 -1.26
CA HIS A 118 2.23 3.73 -0.30
C HIS A 118 0.99 3.07 0.28
N GLN A 119 1.08 1.79 0.57
CA GLN A 119 -0.01 1.03 1.17
C GLN A 119 0.42 0.54 2.56
N LEU A 120 -0.41 0.77 3.56
CA LEU A 120 -0.14 0.28 4.91
C LEU A 120 -0.39 -1.23 4.97
N GLN A 121 0.69 -1.99 5.17
CA GLN A 121 0.63 -3.45 5.25
C GLN A 121 -0.21 -3.88 6.44
N GLY A 122 -1.20 -4.73 6.18
CA GLY A 122 -2.11 -5.21 7.22
C GLY A 122 -3.15 -4.20 7.69
N GLY A 123 -3.16 -2.99 7.14
CA GLY A 123 -4.14 -1.96 7.43
C GLY A 123 -4.16 -1.49 8.87
N LEU A 124 -5.29 -0.96 9.29
CA LEU A 124 -5.46 -0.45 10.65
C LEU A 124 -5.31 -1.55 11.70
N ALA A 125 -5.65 -2.80 11.38
CA ALA A 125 -5.47 -3.93 12.28
C ALA A 125 -4.00 -4.08 12.69
N ALA A 126 -3.07 -4.03 11.70
CA ALA A 126 -1.64 -4.10 11.98
C ALA A 126 -1.13 -2.86 12.73
N TRP A 127 -1.67 -1.69 12.43
CA TRP A 127 -1.37 -0.45 13.15
C TRP A 127 -1.71 -0.58 14.63
N GLN A 128 -2.89 -1.11 14.94
CA GLN A 128 -3.33 -1.33 16.32
C GLN A 128 -2.53 -2.43 17.03
N GLU A 129 -2.17 -3.51 16.33
CA GLU A 129 -1.31 -4.56 16.88
C GLU A 129 0.07 -4.03 17.26
N ALA A 130 0.57 -3.06 16.51
CA ALA A 130 1.81 -2.36 16.83
C ALA A 130 1.65 -1.33 17.96
N LYS A 131 0.47 -1.25 18.56
CA LYS A 131 0.11 -0.34 19.66
C LYS A 131 0.28 1.13 19.30
N LEU A 132 0.06 1.47 18.04
CA LEU A 132 0.10 2.85 17.58
C LEU A 132 -1.26 3.53 17.84
N PRO A 133 -1.25 4.86 18.09
CA PRO A 133 -2.46 5.56 18.52
C PRO A 133 -3.49 5.70 17.41
N ILE A 134 -4.74 5.65 17.80
CA ILE A 134 -5.88 6.00 16.97
C ILE A 134 -6.75 7.02 17.72
N VAL A 135 -7.55 7.76 16.97
CA VAL A 135 -8.52 8.71 17.53
C VAL A 135 -9.91 8.35 17.05
N LYS A 136 -10.92 8.73 17.84
CA LYS A 136 -12.32 8.55 17.45
C LYS A 136 -12.85 9.89 16.93
N SER A 137 -13.77 9.79 15.98
CA SER A 137 -14.47 10.99 15.52
C SER A 137 -15.31 11.57 16.64
N ALA A 138 -15.17 12.87 16.81
CA ALA A 138 -16.00 13.61 17.77
C ALA A 138 -17.46 13.66 17.29
#